data_c4c3f6dfd4c0cded7fc9f6746fa22de1
#
_entry.id   c4c3f6dfd4c0cded7fc9f6746fa22de1
#
_cell.length_a   1.000
_cell.length_b   1.000
_cell.length_c   1.000
_cell.angle_alpha   90.00
_cell.angle_beta   90.00
_cell.angle_gamma   90.00
#
_symmetry.space_group_name_H-M   'P 1'
#
loop_
_entity.id
_entity.type
_entity.pdbx_description
1 polymer ?
#
loop_
_entity_poly.entity_id
_entity_poly.type
_entity_poly.pdbx_seq_one_letter_code
_entity_poly.pdbx_strand_id
1 'polypeptide(L)'
;MTAHLWLPYTQMQTAAAPLRAARTAGTRIILDDGRELIDAVSSWWTACHGYNHPHIVMAMERQLHTMPHVMFGGLVHEPAETLAARLAVMLPGPLNRVFFADSGSVAVEVAMKMAIQYRINRGETGRTRFLSFRDGYHGDTMAAMSVTDPDEGMHALFRGYLPEQVIAPLPRDDASAGEFRRLDAHKREIAAIIVEPLVQGAGGMKMHDPAVLKTIADSAKEAGVLLICDEIAVNFGRTGTLFAHTQAGIAPDIICLGKALTGGAINLAATV
;
A
#
# COMPACT_ATOMS: atom_id res chain seq x y z
N MET A 1 1.68 21.93 22.76
CA MET A 1 2.16 20.63 22.30
C MET A 1 1.95 19.60 23.39
N THR A 2 1.60 18.38 23.04
CA THR A 2 1.57 17.26 24.00
C THR A 2 3.01 16.92 24.38
N ALA A 3 3.36 16.98 25.67
CA ALA A 3 4.75 16.89 26.13
C ALA A 3 5.44 15.55 25.81
N HIS A 4 4.66 14.50 25.48
CA HIS A 4 5.17 13.12 25.35
C HIS A 4 4.75 12.44 24.03
N LEU A 5 4.04 13.13 23.12
CA LEU A 5 3.59 12.58 21.87
C LEU A 5 4.38 13.19 20.70
N TRP A 6 5.16 12.39 20.02
CA TRP A 6 5.84 12.78 18.80
C TRP A 6 4.96 12.42 17.59
N LEU A 7 4.47 13.44 16.90
CA LEU A 7 3.61 13.25 15.73
C LEU A 7 4.44 12.84 14.51
N PRO A 8 3.91 11.97 13.64
CA PRO A 8 4.57 11.64 12.39
C PRO A 8 4.69 12.87 11.49
N TYR A 9 5.70 12.90 10.63
CA TYR A 9 5.97 13.95 9.64
C TYR A 9 6.03 15.38 10.22
N THR A 10 6.44 15.53 11.47
CA THR A 10 6.34 16.78 12.19
C THR A 10 7.68 17.19 12.78
N GLN A 11 8.10 18.44 12.53
CA GLN A 11 9.20 19.07 13.26
C GLN A 11 8.66 19.64 14.57
N MET A 12 8.97 19.00 15.70
CA MET A 12 8.39 19.29 17.00
C MET A 12 8.62 20.71 17.51
N GLN A 13 9.74 21.36 17.11
CA GLN A 13 10.06 22.72 17.58
C GLN A 13 9.25 23.81 16.89
N THR A 14 8.85 23.57 15.63
CA THR A 14 8.23 24.60 14.78
C THR A 14 6.76 24.29 14.46
N ALA A 15 6.29 23.10 14.76
CA ALA A 15 4.91 22.70 14.48
C ALA A 15 3.91 23.48 15.37
N ALA A 16 2.79 23.85 14.78
CA ALA A 16 1.65 24.34 15.54
C ALA A 16 1.14 23.28 16.52
N ALA A 17 0.51 23.71 17.60
CA ALA A 17 -0.13 22.78 18.52
C ALA A 17 -1.20 21.94 17.79
N PRO A 18 -1.20 20.59 17.93
CA PRO A 18 -2.19 19.76 17.28
C PRO A 18 -3.58 19.99 17.89
N LEU A 19 -4.59 19.84 17.04
CA LEU A 19 -5.98 19.83 17.51
C LEU A 19 -6.24 18.54 18.31
N ARG A 20 -7.07 18.62 19.34
CA ARG A 20 -7.46 17.46 20.16
C ARG A 20 -8.82 16.95 19.73
N ALA A 21 -8.83 15.78 19.11
CA ALA A 21 -10.06 15.06 18.84
C ALA A 21 -10.58 14.41 20.12
N ALA A 22 -11.83 14.71 20.48
CA ALA A 22 -12.51 14.11 21.62
C ALA A 22 -13.33 12.87 21.21
N ARG A 23 -13.98 12.92 20.04
CA ARG A 23 -14.77 11.81 19.48
C ARG A 23 -14.95 11.97 17.99
N THR A 24 -15.42 10.90 17.35
CA THR A 24 -15.74 10.88 15.92
C THR A 24 -17.17 10.36 15.72
N ALA A 25 -17.83 10.73 14.60
CA ALA A 25 -19.12 10.20 14.21
C ALA A 25 -19.37 10.44 12.71
N GLY A 26 -19.69 9.39 11.95
CA GLY A 26 -19.93 9.51 10.51
C GLY A 26 -18.75 10.14 9.79
N THR A 27 -18.93 11.34 9.22
CA THR A 27 -17.87 12.10 8.53
C THR A 27 -17.22 13.18 9.40
N ARG A 28 -17.51 13.19 10.70
CA ARG A 28 -17.12 14.28 11.58
C ARG A 28 -16.08 13.87 12.60
N ILE A 29 -15.14 14.80 12.84
CA ILE A 29 -14.22 14.79 13.98
C ILE A 29 -14.67 15.92 14.91
N ILE A 30 -15.00 15.59 16.15
CA ILE A 30 -15.42 16.53 17.18
C ILE A 30 -14.24 16.79 18.10
N LEU A 31 -13.86 18.05 18.22
CA LEU A 31 -12.75 18.46 19.06
C LEU A 31 -13.18 18.63 20.53
N ASP A 32 -12.19 18.71 21.42
CA ASP A 32 -12.42 18.92 22.87
C ASP A 32 -12.98 20.31 23.21
N ASP A 33 -12.83 21.27 22.31
CA ASP A 33 -13.43 22.60 22.44
C ASP A 33 -14.85 22.71 21.84
N GLY A 34 -15.40 21.57 21.36
CA GLY A 34 -16.75 21.48 20.82
C GLY A 34 -16.87 21.77 19.32
N ARG A 35 -15.81 22.21 18.64
CA ARG A 35 -15.86 22.38 17.18
C ARG A 35 -16.03 21.05 16.46
N GLU A 36 -16.81 21.05 15.41
CA GLU A 36 -17.00 19.90 14.52
C GLU A 36 -16.30 20.14 13.18
N LEU A 37 -15.40 19.26 12.82
CA LEU A 37 -14.70 19.26 11.54
C LEU A 37 -15.25 18.19 10.62
N ILE A 38 -15.40 18.51 9.34
CA ILE A 38 -15.63 17.49 8.30
C ILE A 38 -14.29 16.87 7.95
N ASP A 39 -14.19 15.55 8.06
CA ASP A 39 -13.01 14.82 7.59
C ASP A 39 -13.12 14.57 6.08
N ALA A 40 -12.62 15.49 5.28
CA ALA A 40 -12.66 15.41 3.83
C ALA A 40 -11.65 14.41 3.24
N VAL A 41 -10.72 13.88 4.06
CA VAL A 41 -9.71 12.90 3.63
C VAL A 41 -9.95 11.50 4.20
N SER A 42 -11.06 11.30 4.92
CA SER A 42 -11.47 10.01 5.50
C SER A 42 -10.33 9.34 6.29
N SER A 43 -9.66 10.12 7.16
CA SER A 43 -8.50 9.66 7.96
C SER A 43 -7.42 8.99 7.08
N TRP A 44 -6.93 9.72 6.08
CA TRP A 44 -6.01 9.23 5.06
C TRP A 44 -6.55 8.01 4.30
N TRP A 45 -7.82 8.14 3.83
CA TRP A 45 -8.51 7.16 2.96
C TRP A 45 -8.85 5.84 3.62
N THR A 46 -8.85 5.76 4.95
CA THR A 46 -9.17 4.53 5.70
C THR A 46 -10.65 4.43 6.07
N ALA A 47 -11.27 5.52 6.54
CA ALA A 47 -12.63 5.55 7.08
C ALA A 47 -13.71 5.61 5.98
N CYS A 48 -13.66 4.67 5.02
CA CYS A 48 -14.53 4.65 3.83
C CYS A 48 -16.03 4.44 4.15
N HIS A 49 -16.37 3.93 5.33
CA HIS A 49 -17.75 3.76 5.79
C HIS A 49 -18.20 4.82 6.81
N GLY A 50 -17.36 5.83 7.02
CA GLY A 50 -17.50 6.79 8.11
C GLY A 50 -17.05 6.21 9.45
N TYR A 51 -16.84 7.10 10.41
CA TYR A 51 -16.42 6.74 11.76
C TYR A 51 -17.53 6.03 12.54
N ASN A 52 -17.13 5.08 13.35
CA ASN A 52 -18.00 4.38 14.29
C ASN A 52 -19.22 3.72 13.61
N HIS A 53 -19.01 3.13 12.41
CA HIS A 53 -20.08 2.42 11.72
C HIS A 53 -20.63 1.30 12.61
N PRO A 54 -21.97 1.25 12.93
CA PRO A 54 -22.50 0.37 13.95
C PRO A 54 -22.21 -1.12 13.72
N HIS A 55 -22.26 -1.57 12.48
CA HIS A 55 -21.95 -2.96 12.13
C HIS A 55 -20.50 -3.34 12.48
N ILE A 56 -19.55 -2.44 12.19
CA ILE A 56 -18.11 -2.67 12.50
C ILE A 56 -17.90 -2.69 14.01
N VAL A 57 -18.45 -1.69 14.73
CA VAL A 57 -18.33 -1.60 16.20
C VAL A 57 -18.89 -2.86 16.87
N MET A 58 -20.11 -3.28 16.53
CA MET A 58 -20.71 -4.48 17.10
C MET A 58 -19.93 -5.76 16.76
N ALA A 59 -19.35 -5.86 15.57
CA ALA A 59 -18.52 -7.01 15.19
C ALA A 59 -17.23 -7.06 16.02
N MET A 60 -16.59 -5.90 16.23
CA MET A 60 -15.40 -5.79 17.08
C MET A 60 -15.70 -6.13 18.55
N GLU A 61 -16.79 -5.62 19.11
CA GLU A 61 -17.21 -5.92 20.49
C GLU A 61 -17.40 -7.43 20.67
N ARG A 62 -18.12 -8.09 19.79
CA ARG A 62 -18.29 -9.55 19.86
C ARG A 62 -16.97 -10.30 19.81
N GLN A 63 -16.07 -9.88 18.89
CA GLN A 63 -14.77 -10.55 18.75
C GLN A 63 -13.86 -10.33 19.96
N LEU A 64 -13.87 -9.14 20.56
CA LEU A 64 -13.12 -8.85 21.77
C LEU A 64 -13.53 -9.76 22.96
N HIS A 65 -14.81 -10.07 23.09
CA HIS A 65 -15.29 -10.99 24.12
C HIS A 65 -14.97 -12.46 23.80
N THR A 66 -14.83 -12.82 22.54
CA THR A 66 -14.51 -14.20 22.12
C THR A 66 -13.00 -14.45 22.19
N MET A 67 -12.22 -13.61 21.54
CA MET A 67 -10.77 -13.72 21.46
C MET A 67 -10.18 -12.43 20.87
N PRO A 68 -9.58 -11.56 21.68
CA PRO A 68 -8.99 -10.30 21.20
C PRO A 68 -7.74 -10.52 20.37
N HIS A 69 -6.95 -11.54 20.67
CA HIS A 69 -5.70 -11.84 19.98
C HIS A 69 -5.28 -13.30 20.18
N VAL A 70 -4.67 -13.87 19.15
CA VAL A 70 -3.87 -15.10 19.22
C VAL A 70 -2.77 -15.06 18.17
N MET A 71 -1.59 -15.55 18.47
CA MET A 71 -0.46 -15.63 17.53
C MET A 71 -0.75 -16.59 16.37
N PHE A 72 -0.23 -16.31 15.17
CA PHE A 72 -0.27 -17.23 14.03
C PHE A 72 0.85 -18.28 14.01
N GLY A 73 1.58 -18.44 15.08
CA GLY A 73 2.64 -19.45 15.25
C GLY A 73 2.06 -20.87 15.44
N GLY A 74 1.50 -21.44 14.39
CA GLY A 74 0.87 -22.76 14.39
C GLY A 74 -0.62 -22.74 14.78
N LEU A 75 -1.21 -21.56 14.96
CA LEU A 75 -2.64 -21.37 15.24
C LEU A 75 -3.28 -20.51 14.14
N VAL A 76 -4.57 -20.72 13.90
CA VAL A 76 -5.41 -19.89 13.03
C VAL A 76 -6.73 -19.59 13.74
N HIS A 77 -7.50 -18.64 13.24
CA HIS A 77 -8.82 -18.30 13.78
C HIS A 77 -9.80 -17.90 12.67
N GLU A 78 -11.08 -18.13 12.92
CA GLU A 78 -12.16 -17.96 11.94
C GLU A 78 -12.17 -16.58 11.25
N PRO A 79 -12.05 -15.42 11.93
CA PRO A 79 -12.03 -14.13 11.25
C PRO A 79 -10.92 -13.99 10.19
N ALA A 80 -9.71 -14.51 10.47
CA ALA A 80 -8.62 -14.48 9.51
C ALA A 80 -8.85 -15.40 8.31
N GLU A 81 -9.30 -16.64 8.57
CA GLU A 81 -9.60 -17.60 7.50
C GLU A 81 -10.73 -17.08 6.61
N THR A 82 -11.80 -16.52 7.21
CA THR A 82 -12.92 -15.94 6.47
C THR A 82 -12.48 -14.75 5.61
N LEU A 83 -11.67 -13.83 6.16
CA LEU A 83 -11.18 -12.68 5.40
C LEU A 83 -10.26 -13.14 4.26
N ALA A 84 -9.33 -14.06 4.53
CA ALA A 84 -8.43 -14.61 3.51
C ALA A 84 -9.21 -15.28 2.36
N ALA A 85 -10.21 -16.10 2.69
CA ALA A 85 -11.05 -16.75 1.69
C ALA A 85 -11.84 -15.75 0.84
N ARG A 86 -12.39 -14.69 1.46
CA ARG A 86 -13.10 -13.62 0.73
C ARG A 86 -12.16 -12.85 -0.21
N LEU A 87 -10.96 -12.49 0.25
CA LEU A 87 -9.97 -11.81 -0.58
C LEU A 87 -9.57 -12.69 -1.78
N ALA A 88 -9.31 -13.96 -1.55
CA ALA A 88 -8.97 -14.92 -2.61
C ALA A 88 -10.05 -15.06 -3.69
N VAL A 89 -11.34 -14.96 -3.31
CA VAL A 89 -12.46 -15.03 -4.27
C VAL A 89 -12.61 -13.72 -5.05
N MET A 90 -12.30 -12.59 -4.43
CA MET A 90 -12.44 -11.27 -5.08
C MET A 90 -11.28 -10.93 -6.02
N LEU A 91 -10.12 -11.54 -5.84
CA LEU A 91 -8.91 -11.25 -6.61
C LEU A 91 -8.81 -12.15 -7.86
N PRO A 92 -8.17 -11.68 -8.95
CA PRO A 92 -8.06 -12.44 -10.18
C PRO A 92 -6.98 -13.53 -10.13
N GLY A 93 -7.19 -14.56 -10.93
CA GLY A 93 -6.16 -15.60 -11.21
C GLY A 93 -5.73 -16.38 -9.97
N PRO A 94 -4.42 -16.63 -9.80
CA PRO A 94 -3.89 -17.46 -8.72
C PRO A 94 -3.66 -16.74 -7.39
N LEU A 95 -4.08 -15.47 -7.25
CA LEU A 95 -3.95 -14.67 -6.02
C LEU A 95 -4.86 -15.23 -4.92
N ASN A 96 -4.41 -16.28 -4.25
CA ASN A 96 -5.21 -17.05 -3.29
C ASN A 96 -4.47 -17.39 -1.98
N ARG A 97 -3.35 -16.73 -1.71
CA ARG A 97 -2.60 -16.87 -0.46
C ARG A 97 -2.43 -15.50 0.17
N VAL A 98 -3.04 -15.30 1.32
CA VAL A 98 -3.09 -14.01 1.99
C VAL A 98 -2.15 -14.00 3.18
N PHE A 99 -1.22 -13.06 3.19
CA PHE A 99 -0.37 -12.75 4.33
C PHE A 99 -0.86 -11.46 4.97
N PHE A 100 -1.33 -11.50 6.21
CA PHE A 100 -1.74 -10.32 6.95
C PHE A 100 -0.56 -9.61 7.60
N ALA A 101 -0.61 -8.28 7.62
CA ALA A 101 0.40 -7.40 8.18
C ALA A 101 -0.24 -6.23 8.93
N ASP A 102 0.52 -5.57 9.79
CA ASP A 102 0.02 -4.50 10.67
C ASP A 102 -0.16 -3.16 9.96
N SER A 103 0.50 -2.95 8.83
CA SER A 103 0.43 -1.70 8.07
C SER A 103 0.68 -1.92 6.59
N GLY A 104 0.32 -0.94 5.76
CA GLY A 104 0.63 -0.93 4.33
C GLY A 104 2.13 -1.04 4.05
N SER A 105 2.96 -0.31 4.79
CA SER A 105 4.42 -0.39 4.66
C SER A 105 4.94 -1.81 4.91
N VAL A 106 4.43 -2.50 5.92
CA VAL A 106 4.80 -3.89 6.20
C VAL A 106 4.28 -4.84 5.11
N ALA A 107 3.07 -4.60 4.57
CA ALA A 107 2.58 -5.39 3.44
C ALA A 107 3.48 -5.27 2.20
N VAL A 108 3.99 -4.06 1.90
CA VAL A 108 4.97 -3.84 0.83
C VAL A 108 6.30 -4.57 1.13
N GLU A 109 6.81 -4.50 2.36
CA GLU A 109 8.01 -5.25 2.78
C GLU A 109 7.83 -6.76 2.57
N VAL A 110 6.64 -7.28 2.91
CA VAL A 110 6.30 -8.69 2.69
C VAL A 110 6.27 -9.02 1.20
N ALA A 111 5.65 -8.18 0.36
CA ALA A 111 5.62 -8.35 -1.09
C ALA A 111 7.03 -8.38 -1.70
N MET A 112 7.90 -7.47 -1.26
CA MET A 112 9.30 -7.43 -1.69
C MET A 112 10.05 -8.71 -1.28
N LYS A 113 9.87 -9.17 -0.03
CA LYS A 113 10.47 -10.42 0.45
C LYS A 113 9.96 -11.63 -0.32
N MET A 114 8.65 -11.70 -0.62
CA MET A 114 8.06 -12.76 -1.43
C MET A 114 8.68 -12.80 -2.83
N ALA A 115 8.83 -11.64 -3.48
CA ALA A 115 9.44 -11.53 -4.79
C ALA A 115 10.90 -12.02 -4.80
N ILE A 116 11.71 -11.60 -3.82
CA ILE A 116 13.11 -12.04 -3.68
C ILE A 116 13.15 -13.55 -3.39
N GLN A 117 12.34 -14.05 -2.47
CA GLN A 117 12.30 -15.48 -2.13
C GLN A 117 11.89 -16.33 -3.33
N TYR A 118 10.92 -15.87 -4.13
CA TYR A 118 10.54 -16.53 -5.37
C TYR A 118 11.74 -16.67 -6.33
N ARG A 119 12.55 -15.61 -6.50
CA ARG A 119 13.75 -15.62 -7.33
C ARG A 119 14.81 -16.59 -6.82
N ILE A 120 15.06 -16.57 -5.51
CA ILE A 120 16.01 -17.51 -4.86
C ILE A 120 15.57 -18.95 -5.08
N ASN A 121 14.28 -19.26 -4.90
CA ASN A 121 13.75 -20.61 -5.08
C ASN A 121 13.85 -21.12 -6.54
N ARG A 122 13.98 -20.22 -7.51
CA ARG A 122 14.22 -20.52 -8.92
C ARG A 122 15.71 -20.53 -9.30
N GLY A 123 16.61 -20.31 -8.34
CA GLY A 123 18.04 -20.21 -8.62
C GLY A 123 18.48 -18.87 -9.21
N GLU A 124 17.60 -17.87 -9.25
CA GLU A 124 17.85 -16.54 -9.81
C GLU A 124 18.33 -15.54 -8.73
N THR A 125 19.38 -15.90 -7.98
CA THR A 125 19.85 -15.21 -6.77
C THR A 125 20.37 -13.79 -6.99
N GLY A 126 20.68 -13.41 -8.22
CA GLY A 126 21.09 -12.04 -8.58
C GLY A 126 19.95 -11.04 -8.71
N ARG A 127 18.69 -11.49 -8.68
CA ARG A 127 17.50 -10.64 -8.81
C ARG A 127 17.02 -10.19 -7.44
N THR A 128 17.57 -9.09 -6.94
CA THR A 128 17.27 -8.55 -5.60
C THR A 128 16.83 -7.10 -5.59
N ARG A 129 16.92 -6.41 -6.75
CA ARG A 129 16.49 -5.03 -6.91
C ARG A 129 15.03 -4.95 -7.35
N PHE A 130 14.45 -3.77 -7.17
CA PHE A 130 13.10 -3.45 -7.62
C PHE A 130 13.15 -2.30 -8.60
N LEU A 131 12.16 -2.27 -9.51
CA LEU A 131 11.86 -1.09 -10.28
C LEU A 131 10.59 -0.46 -9.73
N SER A 132 10.64 0.84 -9.45
CA SER A 132 9.51 1.65 -9.05
C SER A 132 9.48 2.96 -9.85
N PHE A 133 8.54 3.84 -9.55
CA PHE A 133 8.28 5.00 -10.39
C PHE A 133 8.46 6.30 -9.63
N ARG A 134 8.90 7.36 -10.36
CA ARG A 134 8.89 8.72 -9.85
C ARG A 134 7.51 9.10 -9.36
N ASP A 135 7.44 9.93 -8.34
CA ASP A 135 6.21 10.30 -7.62
C ASP A 135 5.51 9.12 -6.91
N GLY A 136 6.12 7.94 -6.90
CA GLY A 136 5.58 6.77 -6.20
C GLY A 136 5.82 6.84 -4.69
N TYR A 137 4.87 6.30 -3.92
CA TYR A 137 5.00 6.15 -2.47
C TYR A 137 4.48 4.78 -2.04
N HIS A 138 5.31 4.05 -1.31
CA HIS A 138 5.03 2.67 -0.93
C HIS A 138 5.13 2.40 0.58
N GLY A 139 5.35 3.43 1.39
CA GLY A 139 5.42 3.33 2.84
C GLY A 139 6.68 3.91 3.45
N ASP A 140 6.78 3.80 4.78
CA ASP A 140 7.78 4.49 5.61
C ASP A 140 8.77 3.54 6.31
N THR A 141 8.69 2.23 6.07
CA THR A 141 9.72 1.29 6.50
C THR A 141 10.89 1.30 5.52
N MET A 142 12.07 0.85 5.94
CA MET A 142 13.31 1.06 5.19
C MET A 142 13.26 0.52 3.74
N ALA A 143 12.76 -0.70 3.52
CA ALA A 143 12.67 -1.22 2.16
C ALA A 143 11.53 -0.57 1.36
N ALA A 144 10.39 -0.25 1.99
CA ALA A 144 9.31 0.50 1.35
C ALA A 144 9.77 1.91 0.93
N MET A 145 10.57 2.59 1.76
CA MET A 145 11.19 3.86 1.40
C MET A 145 12.15 3.73 0.21
N SER A 146 12.85 2.61 0.08
CA SER A 146 13.80 2.40 -1.02
C SER A 146 13.13 2.36 -2.41
N VAL A 147 11.86 1.97 -2.48
CA VAL A 147 11.05 1.94 -3.72
C VAL A 147 10.13 3.15 -3.87
N THR A 148 10.16 4.07 -2.93
CA THR A 148 9.49 5.38 -3.00
C THR A 148 10.38 6.37 -3.76
N ASP A 149 9.80 7.41 -4.39
CA ASP A 149 10.58 8.43 -5.10
C ASP A 149 11.61 9.08 -4.16
N PRO A 150 12.90 9.02 -4.47
CA PRO A 150 13.95 9.55 -3.60
C PRO A 150 14.07 11.07 -3.66
N ASP A 151 13.54 11.72 -4.68
CA ASP A 151 13.71 13.16 -4.93
C ASP A 151 12.55 13.97 -4.36
N GLU A 152 11.37 13.44 -4.41
CA GLU A 152 10.17 14.07 -3.87
C GLU A 152 9.72 13.38 -2.59
N GLY A 153 9.87 14.03 -1.47
CA GLY A 153 9.28 13.55 -0.24
C GLY A 153 10.21 13.48 0.96
N MET A 154 9.66 12.92 2.01
CA MET A 154 10.23 12.86 3.36
C MET A 154 11.46 11.95 3.47
N HIS A 155 11.72 11.13 2.45
CA HIS A 155 12.72 10.07 2.49
C HIS A 155 14.12 10.51 2.04
N ALA A 156 14.26 11.70 1.49
CA ALA A 156 15.55 12.25 1.02
C ALA A 156 16.64 12.28 2.11
N LEU A 157 16.24 12.44 3.38
CA LEU A 157 17.13 12.42 4.53
C LEU A 157 17.79 11.05 4.79
N PHE A 158 17.22 9.99 4.25
CA PHE A 158 17.67 8.61 4.46
C PHE A 158 18.49 8.07 3.28
N ARG A 159 18.83 8.91 2.28
CA ARG A 159 19.73 8.52 1.20
C ARG A 159 21.06 8.02 1.77
N GLY A 160 21.54 6.92 1.21
CA GLY A 160 22.76 6.26 1.69
C GLY A 160 22.55 5.18 2.75
N TYR A 161 21.34 5.12 3.37
CA TYR A 161 20.91 4.00 4.22
C TYR A 161 20.04 3.00 3.47
N LEU A 162 19.33 3.46 2.44
CA LEU A 162 18.38 2.65 1.70
C LEU A 162 19.08 1.83 0.62
N PRO A 163 18.64 0.58 0.36
CA PRO A 163 19.13 -0.17 -0.81
C PRO A 163 18.85 0.60 -2.10
N GLU A 164 19.82 0.61 -3.01
CA GLU A 164 19.62 1.22 -4.34
C GLU A 164 18.63 0.44 -5.16
N GLN A 165 17.61 1.13 -5.68
CA GLN A 165 16.60 0.60 -6.56
C GLN A 165 16.64 1.29 -7.93
N VAL A 166 15.88 0.76 -8.88
CA VAL A 166 15.72 1.37 -10.20
C VAL A 166 14.46 2.23 -10.19
N ILE A 167 14.62 3.55 -10.31
CA ILE A 167 13.51 4.49 -10.35
C ILE A 167 13.34 5.01 -11.78
N ALA A 168 12.17 4.83 -12.36
CA ALA A 168 11.82 5.25 -13.73
C ALA A 168 10.64 6.23 -13.73
N PRO A 169 10.46 7.06 -14.75
CA PRO A 169 9.20 7.75 -14.94
C PRO A 169 8.10 6.76 -15.34
N LEU A 170 6.83 7.05 -14.99
CA LEU A 170 5.70 6.32 -15.54
C LEU A 170 5.67 6.49 -17.07
N PRO A 171 5.46 5.43 -17.87
CA PRO A 171 5.47 5.49 -19.33
C PRO A 171 4.18 6.13 -19.89
N ARG A 172 4.04 7.46 -19.72
CA ARG A 172 2.84 8.23 -20.12
C ARG A 172 2.91 8.74 -21.55
N ASP A 173 4.11 8.85 -22.10
CA ASP A 173 4.40 9.32 -23.46
C ASP A 173 5.65 8.60 -24.03
N ASP A 174 5.98 8.87 -25.28
CA ASP A 174 7.11 8.20 -25.96
C ASP A 174 8.45 8.42 -25.29
N ALA A 175 8.67 9.59 -24.70
CA ALA A 175 9.93 9.91 -24.03
C ALA A 175 10.06 9.11 -22.72
N SER A 176 9.05 9.16 -21.85
CA SER A 176 9.01 8.41 -20.58
C SER A 176 8.96 6.90 -20.83
N ALA A 177 8.27 6.45 -21.86
CA ALA A 177 8.28 5.05 -22.28
C ALA A 177 9.66 4.62 -22.78
N GLY A 178 10.41 5.51 -23.43
CA GLY A 178 11.81 5.30 -23.83
C GLY A 178 12.72 5.09 -22.63
N GLU A 179 12.56 5.88 -21.58
CA GLU A 179 13.31 5.72 -20.34
C GLU A 179 12.91 4.45 -19.60
N PHE A 180 11.62 4.13 -19.54
CA PHE A 180 11.12 2.91 -18.92
C PHE A 180 11.66 1.65 -19.61
N ARG A 181 11.82 1.66 -20.94
CA ARG A 181 12.45 0.53 -21.68
C ARG A 181 13.91 0.26 -21.29
N ARG A 182 14.58 1.14 -20.55
CA ARG A 182 15.85 0.84 -19.90
C ARG A 182 15.76 -0.27 -18.84
N LEU A 183 14.55 -0.67 -18.48
CA LEU A 183 14.28 -1.92 -17.74
C LEU A 183 15.06 -3.11 -18.33
N ASP A 184 15.19 -3.17 -19.66
CA ASP A 184 15.95 -4.25 -20.33
C ASP A 184 17.42 -4.33 -19.91
N ALA A 185 18.04 -3.21 -19.60
CA ALA A 185 19.42 -3.18 -19.10
C ALA A 185 19.55 -3.79 -17.70
N HIS A 186 18.50 -3.72 -16.88
CA HIS A 186 18.49 -4.16 -15.47
C HIS A 186 17.68 -5.43 -15.21
N LYS A 187 17.03 -6.01 -16.21
CA LYS A 187 16.09 -7.15 -16.04
C LYS A 187 16.69 -8.36 -15.32
N ARG A 188 18.01 -8.53 -15.36
CA ARG A 188 18.70 -9.62 -14.66
C ARG A 188 18.92 -9.35 -13.18
N GLU A 189 18.74 -8.12 -12.73
CA GLU A 189 18.91 -7.67 -11.35
C GLU A 189 17.55 -7.45 -10.66
N ILE A 190 16.48 -7.24 -11.45
CA ILE A 190 15.16 -6.87 -10.94
C ILE A 190 14.37 -8.11 -10.55
N ALA A 191 13.95 -8.18 -9.30
CA ALA A 191 13.04 -9.19 -8.77
C ALA A 191 11.59 -8.90 -9.20
N ALA A 192 11.15 -7.64 -9.03
CA ALA A 192 9.80 -7.20 -9.37
C ALA A 192 9.76 -5.71 -9.74
N ILE A 193 8.71 -5.33 -10.46
CA ILE A 193 8.26 -3.95 -10.62
C ILE A 193 7.16 -3.71 -9.57
N ILE A 194 7.20 -2.56 -8.88
CA ILE A 194 6.12 -2.12 -7.97
C ILE A 194 5.51 -0.84 -8.49
N VAL A 195 4.18 -0.75 -8.48
CA VAL A 195 3.43 0.40 -8.99
C VAL A 195 2.14 0.62 -8.20
N GLU A 196 1.76 1.89 -8.02
CA GLU A 196 0.43 2.30 -7.57
C GLU A 196 -0.51 2.34 -8.79
N PRO A 197 -1.53 1.47 -8.88
CA PRO A 197 -2.44 1.46 -10.04
C PRO A 197 -3.28 2.73 -10.11
N LEU A 198 -3.28 3.39 -11.26
CA LEU A 198 -4.10 4.54 -11.66
C LEU A 198 -3.88 5.85 -10.89
N VAL A 199 -3.42 5.79 -9.64
CA VAL A 199 -3.24 7.01 -8.82
C VAL A 199 -2.00 6.86 -7.95
N GLN A 200 -1.01 7.72 -8.16
CA GLN A 200 0.10 7.92 -7.24
C GLN A 200 -0.39 8.87 -6.13
N GLY A 201 -0.82 8.28 -5.00
CA GLY A 201 -1.58 9.00 -3.99
C GLY A 201 -0.75 10.02 -3.22
N ALA A 202 0.19 9.59 -2.41
CA ALA A 202 1.02 10.48 -1.58
C ALA A 202 1.98 11.33 -2.42
N GLY A 203 2.33 10.91 -3.63
CA GLY A 203 3.12 11.67 -4.60
C GLY A 203 2.36 12.82 -5.29
N GLY A 204 1.22 13.24 -4.74
CA GLY A 204 0.48 14.41 -5.19
C GLY A 204 -0.82 14.11 -5.94
N MET A 205 -1.43 12.94 -5.73
CA MET A 205 -2.67 12.51 -6.38
C MET A 205 -2.57 12.52 -7.92
N LYS A 206 -1.43 12.10 -8.43
CA LYS A 206 -1.14 12.07 -9.88
C LYS A 206 -1.82 10.87 -10.52
N MET A 207 -2.86 11.11 -11.29
CA MET A 207 -3.59 10.08 -12.00
C MET A 207 -2.89 9.68 -13.30
N HIS A 208 -3.04 8.42 -13.70
CA HIS A 208 -2.57 7.92 -14.99
C HIS A 208 -3.61 6.98 -15.63
N ASP A 209 -3.55 6.90 -16.95
CA ASP A 209 -4.47 6.08 -17.73
C ASP A 209 -4.26 4.58 -17.47
N PRO A 210 -5.30 3.74 -17.48
CA PRO A 210 -5.17 2.29 -17.45
C PRO A 210 -4.21 1.72 -18.50
N ALA A 211 -4.07 2.37 -19.67
CA ALA A 211 -3.13 1.97 -20.70
C ALA A 211 -1.66 2.06 -20.24
N VAL A 212 -1.32 3.03 -19.38
CA VAL A 212 0.02 3.12 -18.77
C VAL A 212 0.31 1.90 -17.90
N LEU A 213 -0.65 1.52 -17.07
CA LEU A 213 -0.53 0.33 -16.22
C LEU A 213 -0.44 -0.96 -17.07
N LYS A 214 -1.20 -1.03 -18.16
CA LYS A 214 -1.13 -2.15 -19.12
C LYS A 214 0.27 -2.25 -19.75
N THR A 215 0.85 -1.13 -20.17
CA THR A 215 2.21 -1.08 -20.72
C THR A 215 3.24 -1.60 -19.72
N ILE A 216 3.12 -1.22 -18.44
CA ILE A 216 4.00 -1.70 -17.37
C ILE A 216 3.86 -3.23 -17.21
N ALA A 217 2.63 -3.73 -17.17
CA ALA A 217 2.36 -5.16 -17.00
C ALA A 217 2.89 -6.00 -18.17
N ASP A 218 2.70 -5.53 -19.40
CA ASP A 218 3.21 -6.21 -20.59
C ASP A 218 4.74 -6.24 -20.61
N SER A 219 5.39 -5.12 -20.28
CA SER A 219 6.85 -5.04 -20.18
C SER A 219 7.41 -5.93 -19.06
N ALA A 220 6.73 -5.99 -17.91
CA ALA A 220 7.11 -6.89 -16.82
C ALA A 220 7.07 -8.36 -17.28
N LYS A 221 6.01 -8.75 -17.99
CA LYS A 221 5.83 -10.08 -18.55
C LYS A 221 6.90 -10.42 -19.58
N GLU A 222 7.18 -9.51 -20.52
CA GLU A 222 8.21 -9.70 -21.56
C GLU A 222 9.61 -9.84 -20.95
N ALA A 223 9.93 -9.03 -19.94
CA ALA A 223 11.20 -9.11 -19.22
C ALA A 223 11.30 -10.30 -18.24
N GLY A 224 10.22 -11.05 -18.03
CA GLY A 224 10.14 -12.11 -17.03
C GLY A 224 10.34 -11.59 -15.60
N VAL A 225 9.84 -10.39 -15.28
CA VAL A 225 9.90 -9.73 -13.99
C VAL A 225 8.52 -9.81 -13.34
N LEU A 226 8.45 -9.99 -12.01
CA LEU A 226 7.17 -10.00 -11.29
C LEU A 226 6.56 -8.59 -11.25
N LEU A 227 5.24 -8.51 -11.20
CA LEU A 227 4.50 -7.26 -11.03
C LEU A 227 3.82 -7.24 -9.65
N ILE A 228 4.15 -6.23 -8.86
CA ILE A 228 3.50 -5.91 -7.58
C ILE A 228 2.59 -4.71 -7.81
N CYS A 229 1.28 -4.86 -7.60
CA CYS A 229 0.35 -3.75 -7.55
C CYS A 229 0.15 -3.31 -6.10
N ASP A 230 0.58 -2.10 -5.78
CA ASP A 230 0.31 -1.46 -4.49
C ASP A 230 -1.07 -0.78 -4.56
N GLU A 231 -2.09 -1.50 -4.17
CA GLU A 231 -3.46 -0.99 -4.13
C GLU A 231 -3.87 -0.40 -2.77
N ILE A 232 -2.93 -0.22 -1.84
CA ILE A 232 -3.23 0.24 -0.48
C ILE A 232 -4.07 1.52 -0.47
N ALA A 233 -3.81 2.45 -1.39
CA ALA A 233 -4.56 3.70 -1.49
C ALA A 233 -5.81 3.61 -2.37
N VAL A 234 -5.87 2.67 -3.33
CA VAL A 234 -6.84 2.68 -4.42
C VAL A 234 -7.79 1.48 -4.45
N ASN A 235 -7.66 0.56 -3.49
CA ASN A 235 -8.51 -0.63 -3.37
C ASN A 235 -9.96 -0.31 -2.94
N PHE A 236 -10.79 -1.34 -2.98
CA PHE A 236 -12.18 -1.39 -2.47
C PHE A 236 -13.06 -0.24 -2.98
N GLY A 237 -13.00 0.01 -4.31
CA GLY A 237 -13.93 0.92 -4.98
C GLY A 237 -13.44 2.35 -5.15
N ARG A 238 -12.25 2.71 -4.66
CA ARG A 238 -11.72 4.08 -4.67
C ARG A 238 -11.69 4.70 -6.08
N THR A 239 -11.35 3.92 -7.10
CA THR A 239 -11.23 4.37 -8.49
C THR A 239 -12.43 3.98 -9.37
N GLY A 240 -13.52 3.48 -8.76
CA GLY A 240 -14.74 3.09 -9.47
C GLY A 240 -14.89 1.58 -9.72
N THR A 241 -13.81 0.82 -9.67
CA THR A 241 -13.81 -0.65 -9.65
C THR A 241 -13.34 -1.16 -8.30
N LEU A 242 -13.69 -2.41 -7.93
CA LEU A 242 -13.30 -2.98 -6.64
C LEU A 242 -11.79 -2.90 -6.42
N PHE A 243 -11.01 -3.25 -7.45
CA PHE A 243 -9.56 -3.08 -7.51
C PHE A 243 -9.18 -2.26 -8.75
N ALA A 244 -8.23 -1.34 -8.59
CA ALA A 244 -7.85 -0.41 -9.63
C ALA A 244 -7.19 -1.10 -10.85
N HIS A 245 -6.36 -2.13 -10.62
CA HIS A 245 -5.69 -2.87 -11.70
C HIS A 245 -6.66 -3.51 -12.70
N THR A 246 -7.91 -3.79 -12.29
CA THR A 246 -8.91 -4.39 -13.18
C THR A 246 -9.31 -3.49 -14.34
N GLN A 247 -9.19 -2.16 -14.18
CA GLN A 247 -9.46 -1.22 -15.27
C GLN A 247 -8.44 -1.34 -16.43
N ALA A 248 -7.23 -1.80 -16.14
CA ALA A 248 -6.21 -2.08 -17.13
C ALA A 248 -6.31 -3.51 -17.73
N GLY A 249 -7.24 -4.32 -17.25
CA GLY A 249 -7.39 -5.71 -17.70
C GLY A 249 -6.18 -6.59 -17.39
N ILE A 250 -5.45 -6.31 -16.31
CA ILE A 250 -4.26 -7.05 -15.90
C ILE A 250 -4.51 -7.90 -14.66
N ALA A 251 -3.65 -8.90 -14.45
CA ALA A 251 -3.55 -9.65 -13.21
C ALA A 251 -2.09 -9.53 -12.71
N PRO A 252 -1.84 -8.86 -11.57
CA PRO A 252 -0.50 -8.79 -10.99
C PRO A 252 -0.08 -10.14 -10.40
N ASP A 253 1.21 -10.31 -10.15
CA ASP A 253 1.75 -11.48 -9.46
C ASP A 253 1.57 -11.37 -7.93
N ILE A 254 1.62 -10.14 -7.43
CA ILE A 254 1.44 -9.82 -6.00
C ILE A 254 0.61 -8.54 -5.89
N ILE A 255 -0.26 -8.47 -4.89
CA ILE A 255 -1.04 -7.27 -4.59
C ILE A 255 -0.93 -6.91 -3.11
N CYS A 256 -0.76 -5.61 -2.83
CA CYS A 256 -0.78 -5.08 -1.47
C CYS A 256 -2.11 -4.36 -1.23
N LEU A 257 -2.77 -4.66 -0.11
CA LEU A 257 -4.06 -4.12 0.29
C LEU A 257 -3.94 -3.50 1.69
N GLY A 258 -4.68 -2.43 1.94
CA GLY A 258 -4.68 -1.76 3.24
C GLY A 258 -5.75 -0.69 3.31
N LYS A 259 -5.58 0.30 4.19
CA LYS A 259 -6.48 1.46 4.36
C LYS A 259 -7.97 1.06 4.41
N ALA A 260 -8.69 1.17 3.29
CA ALA A 260 -10.11 0.84 3.18
C ALA A 260 -10.45 -0.61 3.56
N LEU A 261 -9.49 -1.53 3.53
CA LEU A 261 -9.63 -2.92 3.99
C LEU A 261 -10.25 -3.02 5.38
N THR A 262 -9.98 -2.06 6.26
CA THR A 262 -10.43 -2.07 7.66
C THR A 262 -11.60 -1.12 7.94
N GLY A 263 -11.97 -0.28 6.98
CA GLY A 263 -12.90 0.81 7.23
C GLY A 263 -12.39 1.85 8.24
N GLY A 264 -11.09 1.86 8.52
CA GLY A 264 -10.45 2.76 9.49
C GLY A 264 -10.59 2.34 10.96
N ALA A 265 -11.05 1.12 11.23
CA ALA A 265 -11.33 0.67 12.60
C ALA A 265 -10.10 0.07 13.32
N ILE A 266 -9.22 -0.58 12.59
CA ILE A 266 -7.99 -1.20 13.10
C ILE A 266 -6.82 -1.03 12.12
N ASN A 267 -5.61 -1.28 12.58
CA ASN A 267 -4.45 -1.41 11.71
C ASN A 267 -4.41 -2.83 11.15
N LEU A 268 -4.58 -2.96 9.85
CA LEU A 268 -4.43 -4.22 9.12
C LEU A 268 -4.15 -3.94 7.64
N ALA A 269 -3.26 -4.72 7.08
CA ALA A 269 -2.98 -4.78 5.66
C ALA A 269 -2.82 -6.24 5.23
N ALA A 270 -2.77 -6.48 3.93
CA ALA A 270 -2.57 -7.81 3.39
C ALA A 270 -1.69 -7.77 2.14
N THR A 271 -0.88 -8.81 1.98
CA THR A 271 -0.17 -9.14 0.74
C THR A 271 -0.73 -10.45 0.21
N VAL A 272 -1.11 -10.49 -1.06
CA VAL A 272 -1.72 -11.65 -1.70
C VAL A 272 -0.96 -12.03 -2.94
#